data_47b48708199a33c026dad29321788fce
#
_entry.id   47b48708199a33c026dad29321788fce
#
_cell.length_a   1.000
_cell.length_b   1.000
_cell.length_c   1.000
_cell.angle_alpha   90.00
_cell.angle_beta   90.00
_cell.angle_gamma   90.00
#
_symmetry.space_group_name_H-M   'P 1'
#
loop_
_entity.id
_entity.type
_entity.pdbx_description
1 polymer ?
#
loop_
_entity_poly.entity_id
_entity_poly.type
_entity_poly.pdbx_seq_one_letter_code
_entity_poly.pdbx_strand_id
1 'polypeptide(L)'
;MVYFELLSSISAGASVTIPLSLSTVEDEIQLLETSLTILQENWDKPERNQITLTGLDDFILDGTQEVILITGDPVSEEPPYDQLGASGVVDVVFYNEDNEVPGLEIGTPEALSENMNSTLVPIRLTQLPNAEVTLTLFLSDYSEVAIGSTALIFTPENWDVYQEIELFGVDDPIIDGDINSSLIVQISDAT
;
A
#
# COMPACT_ATOMS: atom_id res chain seq x y z
N MET A 1 -14.78 -5.22 -11.18
CA MET A 1 -15.91 -4.84 -12.04
C MET A 1 -17.23 -5.22 -11.40
N VAL A 2 -18.21 -4.31 -11.42
CA VAL A 2 -19.59 -4.55 -10.95
C VAL A 2 -20.53 -4.46 -12.14
N TYR A 3 -21.44 -5.41 -12.22
CA TYR A 3 -22.40 -5.55 -13.31
C TYR A 3 -23.80 -5.26 -12.80
N PHE A 4 -24.58 -4.57 -13.63
CA PHE A 4 -25.97 -4.21 -13.34
C PHE A 4 -26.88 -4.73 -14.44
N GLU A 5 -28.04 -5.23 -14.05
CA GLU A 5 -29.12 -5.57 -14.96
C GLU A 5 -30.48 -5.16 -14.37
N LEU A 6 -31.43 -4.90 -15.22
CA LEU A 6 -32.80 -4.67 -14.77
C LEU A 6 -33.56 -6.00 -14.76
N LEU A 7 -34.46 -6.18 -13.81
CA LEU A 7 -35.28 -7.40 -13.71
C LEU A 7 -36.42 -7.45 -14.75
N SER A 8 -36.70 -6.32 -15.41
CA SER A 8 -37.69 -6.23 -16.48
C SER A 8 -37.27 -5.19 -17.51
N SER A 9 -37.81 -5.35 -18.73
CA SER A 9 -37.56 -4.39 -19.81
C SER A 9 -38.19 -3.03 -19.52
N ILE A 10 -37.60 -1.98 -20.07
CA ILE A 10 -38.13 -0.62 -20.07
C ILE A 10 -38.63 -0.24 -21.46
N SER A 11 -39.45 0.79 -21.54
CA SER A 11 -40.05 1.28 -22.82
C SER A 11 -38.97 1.74 -23.78
N ALA A 12 -39.31 1.70 -25.07
CA ALA A 12 -38.40 2.18 -26.13
C ALA A 12 -38.04 3.65 -25.92
N GLY A 13 -36.74 3.92 -25.85
CA GLY A 13 -36.20 5.27 -25.62
C GLY A 13 -36.08 5.67 -24.13
N ALA A 14 -36.60 4.85 -23.20
CA ALA A 14 -36.42 5.09 -21.79
C ALA A 14 -35.02 4.66 -21.29
N SER A 15 -34.64 5.16 -20.14
CA SER A 15 -33.41 4.78 -19.43
C SER A 15 -33.61 4.73 -17.92
N VAL A 16 -32.72 4.05 -17.24
CA VAL A 16 -32.63 4.05 -15.77
C VAL A 16 -31.20 4.52 -15.40
N THR A 17 -31.12 5.61 -14.67
CA THR A 17 -29.83 6.12 -14.16
C THR A 17 -29.73 5.87 -12.69
N ILE A 18 -28.66 5.21 -12.26
CA ILE A 18 -28.36 4.86 -10.87
C ILE A 18 -27.20 5.74 -10.43
N PRO A 19 -27.39 6.66 -9.47
CA PRO A 19 -26.30 7.41 -8.88
C PRO A 19 -25.35 6.47 -8.11
N LEU A 20 -24.06 6.77 -8.15
CA LEU A 20 -23.00 5.97 -7.54
C LEU A 20 -22.09 6.82 -6.68
N SER A 21 -21.74 6.32 -5.51
CA SER A 21 -20.72 6.91 -4.63
C SER A 21 -20.01 5.82 -3.83
N LEU A 22 -18.88 6.16 -3.21
CA LEU A 22 -18.20 5.26 -2.27
C LEU A 22 -18.50 5.70 -0.84
N SER A 23 -18.53 4.74 0.09
CA SER A 23 -18.37 5.04 1.51
C SER A 23 -16.96 5.61 1.75
N THR A 24 -16.82 6.42 2.77
CA THR A 24 -15.72 7.35 3.00
C THR A 24 -14.36 6.72 3.32
N VAL A 25 -13.75 6.04 2.37
CA VAL A 25 -12.32 5.74 2.43
C VAL A 25 -11.71 6.33 1.16
N GLU A 26 -11.20 7.55 1.27
CA GLU A 26 -10.86 8.39 0.11
C GLU A 26 -9.67 7.87 -0.70
N ASP A 27 -8.82 6.99 -0.12
CA ASP A 27 -7.56 6.61 -0.74
C ASP A 27 -7.45 5.11 -1.09
N GLU A 28 -8.49 4.31 -0.84
CA GLU A 28 -8.45 2.86 -1.01
C GLU A 28 -8.96 2.37 -2.36
N ILE A 29 -10.02 2.96 -2.87
CA ILE A 29 -10.66 2.57 -4.12
C ILE A 29 -11.03 3.80 -4.95
N GLN A 30 -10.65 3.76 -6.21
CA GLN A 30 -11.05 4.76 -7.19
C GLN A 30 -12.33 4.34 -7.91
N LEU A 31 -13.33 5.22 -7.89
CA LEU A 31 -14.53 5.18 -8.72
C LEU A 31 -14.52 6.39 -9.67
N LEU A 32 -14.49 6.14 -10.98
CA LEU A 32 -14.49 7.22 -11.98
C LEU A 32 -15.89 7.69 -12.34
N GLU A 33 -16.86 6.79 -12.29
CA GLU A 33 -18.23 7.03 -12.67
C GLU A 33 -19.07 7.45 -11.45
N THR A 34 -19.77 8.55 -11.52
CA THR A 34 -20.70 8.99 -10.46
C THR A 34 -22.14 8.53 -10.71
N SER A 35 -22.39 7.86 -11.81
CA SER A 35 -23.67 7.24 -12.16
C SER A 35 -23.51 6.21 -13.26
N LEU A 36 -24.41 5.23 -13.29
CA LEU A 36 -24.57 4.29 -14.38
C LEU A 36 -25.94 4.49 -15.04
N THR A 37 -25.97 4.63 -16.37
CA THR A 37 -27.21 4.72 -17.13
C THR A 37 -27.44 3.46 -17.95
N ILE A 38 -28.54 2.74 -17.67
CA ILE A 38 -28.98 1.54 -18.38
C ILE A 38 -30.02 1.97 -19.44
N LEU A 39 -29.71 1.68 -20.69
CA LEU A 39 -30.60 1.95 -21.82
C LEU A 39 -31.50 0.75 -22.11
N GLN A 40 -32.65 1.00 -22.74
CA GLN A 40 -33.61 -0.03 -23.13
C GLN A 40 -32.94 -1.18 -23.93
N GLU A 41 -32.02 -0.88 -24.80
CA GLU A 41 -31.31 -1.88 -25.63
C GLU A 41 -30.29 -2.74 -24.86
N ASN A 42 -29.97 -2.34 -23.63
CA ASN A 42 -28.98 -2.99 -22.77
C ASN A 42 -29.56 -3.49 -21.43
N TRP A 43 -30.87 -3.41 -21.21
CA TRP A 43 -31.48 -3.70 -19.92
C TRP A 43 -31.16 -5.11 -19.38
N ASP A 44 -30.99 -6.08 -20.25
CA ASP A 44 -30.70 -7.49 -19.98
C ASP A 44 -29.24 -7.89 -20.34
N LYS A 45 -28.35 -6.92 -20.48
CA LYS A 45 -26.95 -7.13 -20.89
C LYS A 45 -25.98 -6.57 -19.85
N PRO A 46 -25.76 -7.29 -18.76
CA PRO A 46 -24.92 -6.81 -17.67
C PRO A 46 -23.50 -6.48 -18.14
N GLU A 47 -22.98 -7.16 -19.15
CA GLU A 47 -21.65 -6.87 -19.73
C GLU A 47 -21.54 -5.47 -20.39
N ARG A 48 -22.67 -4.79 -20.62
CA ARG A 48 -22.73 -3.42 -21.13
C ARG A 48 -23.09 -2.40 -20.06
N ASN A 49 -23.55 -2.87 -18.92
CA ASN A 49 -23.96 -2.08 -17.77
C ASN A 49 -23.00 -2.36 -16.62
N GLN A 50 -21.76 -1.94 -16.77
CA GLN A 50 -20.69 -2.21 -15.82
C GLN A 50 -19.97 -0.94 -15.41
N ILE A 51 -19.45 -0.94 -14.20
CA ILE A 51 -18.51 0.05 -13.70
C ILE A 51 -17.20 -0.63 -13.31
N THR A 52 -16.14 0.13 -13.30
CA THR A 52 -14.83 -0.33 -12.85
C THR A 52 -14.46 0.37 -11.56
N LEU A 53 -14.12 -0.43 -10.56
CA LEU A 53 -13.48 0.01 -9.34
C LEU A 53 -12.02 -0.42 -9.41
N THR A 54 -11.12 0.46 -9.02
CA THR A 54 -9.68 0.18 -8.99
C THR A 54 -9.20 0.34 -7.55
N GLY A 55 -8.60 -0.71 -6.97
CA GLY A 55 -7.87 -0.61 -5.71
C GLY A 55 -6.68 0.34 -5.89
N LEU A 56 -6.45 1.18 -4.93
CA LEU A 56 -5.30 2.07 -4.87
C LEU A 56 -4.26 1.44 -3.95
N ASP A 57 -3.01 1.59 -4.34
CA ASP A 57 -1.85 1.16 -3.59
C ASP A 57 -1.33 2.37 -2.82
N ASP A 58 -1.11 2.23 -1.53
CA ASP A 58 -0.48 3.26 -0.71
C ASP A 58 0.75 2.68 0.03
N PHE A 59 1.24 3.31 1.06
CA PHE A 59 2.38 2.81 1.85
C PHE A 59 2.00 2.68 3.33
N ILE A 60 0.72 2.54 3.65
CA ILE A 60 0.20 2.48 5.00
C ILE A 60 -0.16 1.03 5.32
N LEU A 61 0.49 0.45 6.32
CA LEU A 61 0.11 -0.86 6.83
C LEU A 61 -1.10 -0.71 7.75
N ASP A 62 -2.30 -0.75 7.20
CA ASP A 62 -3.54 -0.58 7.95
C ASP A 62 -4.50 -1.78 7.82
N GLY A 63 -4.06 -2.80 7.10
CA GLY A 63 -4.78 -4.05 6.88
C GLY A 63 -5.87 -3.90 5.83
N THR A 64 -6.60 -4.98 5.61
CA THR A 64 -7.66 -5.01 4.59
C THR A 64 -8.77 -4.01 4.92
N GLN A 65 -9.02 -3.07 4.01
CA GLN A 65 -10.03 -2.02 4.15
C GLN A 65 -11.35 -2.40 3.48
N GLU A 66 -12.46 -2.15 4.19
CA GLU A 66 -13.81 -2.36 3.66
C GLU A 66 -14.33 -1.07 3.03
N VAL A 67 -14.75 -1.13 1.76
CA VAL A 67 -15.33 -0.02 1.02
C VAL A 67 -16.68 -0.44 0.45
N ILE A 68 -17.69 0.41 0.59
CA ILE A 68 -19.04 0.16 0.08
C ILE A 68 -19.29 1.05 -1.15
N LEU A 69 -19.63 0.42 -2.27
CA LEU A 69 -20.25 1.12 -3.39
C LEU A 69 -21.71 1.38 -3.04
N ILE A 70 -22.02 2.63 -2.78
CA ILE A 70 -23.37 3.08 -2.45
C ILE A 70 -24.13 3.38 -3.74
N THR A 71 -25.29 2.76 -3.89
CA THR A 71 -26.20 3.00 -5.00
C THR A 71 -27.32 3.92 -4.53
N GLY A 72 -27.46 5.05 -5.21
CA GLY A 72 -28.50 6.03 -4.89
C GLY A 72 -29.87 5.69 -5.48
N ASP A 73 -30.82 6.56 -5.25
CA ASP A 73 -32.17 6.43 -5.82
C ASP A 73 -32.10 6.42 -7.36
N PRO A 74 -32.64 5.36 -8.02
CA PRO A 74 -32.70 5.33 -9.47
C PRO A 74 -33.59 6.45 -10.02
N VAL A 75 -33.16 7.05 -11.11
CA VAL A 75 -33.93 8.06 -11.85
C VAL A 75 -34.36 7.48 -13.19
N SER A 76 -35.66 7.50 -13.47
CA SER A 76 -36.22 6.97 -14.71
C SER A 76 -37.53 7.66 -15.06
N GLU A 77 -37.90 7.66 -16.34
CA GLU A 77 -39.26 7.98 -16.78
C GLU A 77 -40.23 6.82 -16.61
N GLU A 78 -39.73 5.62 -16.25
CA GLU A 78 -40.52 4.42 -15.99
C GLU A 78 -40.87 4.36 -14.49
N PRO A 79 -42.16 4.51 -14.12
CA PRO A 79 -42.60 4.57 -12.72
C PRO A 79 -42.12 3.42 -11.82
N PRO A 80 -42.03 2.14 -12.28
CA PRO A 80 -41.50 1.07 -11.44
C PRO A 80 -40.07 1.28 -10.97
N TYR A 81 -39.24 1.94 -11.77
CA TYR A 81 -37.83 2.20 -11.44
C TYR A 81 -37.63 3.49 -10.67
N ASP A 82 -38.37 4.56 -11.03
CA ASP A 82 -38.33 5.85 -10.33
C ASP A 82 -38.88 5.78 -8.89
N GLN A 83 -39.66 4.75 -8.59
CA GLN A 83 -40.29 4.54 -7.28
C GLN A 83 -39.55 3.53 -6.38
N LEU A 84 -38.42 3.00 -6.83
CA LEU A 84 -37.68 1.99 -6.05
C LEU A 84 -37.07 2.57 -4.76
N GLY A 85 -36.67 3.85 -4.77
CA GLY A 85 -35.90 4.46 -3.70
C GLY A 85 -34.48 3.91 -3.59
N ALA A 86 -33.67 4.48 -2.74
CA ALA A 86 -32.28 4.05 -2.51
C ALA A 86 -32.17 2.58 -2.08
N SER A 87 -33.17 2.03 -1.41
CA SER A 87 -33.19 0.61 -1.02
C SER A 87 -33.55 -0.35 -2.14
N GLY A 88 -33.93 0.15 -3.30
CA GLY A 88 -34.32 -0.68 -4.46
C GLY A 88 -33.13 -1.23 -5.25
N VAL A 89 -31.95 -0.66 -5.06
CA VAL A 89 -30.69 -1.15 -5.59
C VAL A 89 -29.76 -1.48 -4.41
N VAL A 90 -29.15 -2.64 -4.42
CA VAL A 90 -28.33 -3.11 -3.29
C VAL A 90 -26.94 -2.51 -3.36
N ASP A 91 -26.47 -1.96 -2.25
CA ASP A 91 -25.07 -1.54 -2.10
C ASP A 91 -24.13 -2.76 -2.16
N VAL A 92 -22.91 -2.55 -2.66
CA VAL A 92 -21.96 -3.63 -2.87
C VAL A 92 -20.71 -3.37 -2.02
N VAL A 93 -20.37 -4.36 -1.19
CA VAL A 93 -19.18 -4.32 -0.34
C VAL A 93 -17.97 -4.87 -1.09
N PHE A 94 -16.84 -4.18 -1.00
CA PHE A 94 -15.54 -4.59 -1.51
C PHE A 94 -14.52 -4.57 -0.39
N TYR A 95 -13.43 -5.26 -0.64
CA TYR A 95 -12.27 -5.26 0.24
C TYR A 95 -11.05 -4.90 -0.60
N ASN A 96 -10.30 -3.89 -0.18
CA ASN A 96 -8.96 -3.61 -0.67
C ASN A 96 -7.99 -4.36 0.25
N GLU A 97 -7.23 -5.29 -0.31
CA GLU A 97 -6.26 -6.07 0.44
C GLU A 97 -4.96 -5.27 0.55
N ASP A 98 -4.54 -5.05 1.79
CA ASP A 98 -3.24 -4.44 2.10
C ASP A 98 -2.10 -5.37 1.65
N ASN A 99 -1.17 -4.85 0.88
CA ASN A 99 -0.01 -5.59 0.34
C ASN A 99 1.31 -5.14 0.98
N GLU A 100 1.27 -4.24 1.95
CA GLU A 100 2.43 -3.71 2.64
C GLU A 100 3.06 -4.74 3.56
N VAL A 101 4.39 -4.87 3.45
CA VAL A 101 5.19 -5.74 4.30
C VAL A 101 6.29 -4.93 4.97
N PRO A 102 6.20 -4.72 6.30
CA PRO A 102 7.25 -4.01 7.03
C PRO A 102 8.60 -4.70 6.88
N GLY A 103 9.63 -3.92 6.60
CA GLY A 103 10.97 -4.46 6.43
C GLY A 103 12.04 -3.38 6.32
N LEU A 104 13.25 -3.85 6.04
CA LEU A 104 14.42 -3.02 5.82
C LEU A 104 14.99 -3.30 4.43
N GLU A 105 15.34 -2.25 3.73
CA GLU A 105 16.23 -2.33 2.58
C GLU A 105 17.64 -1.93 3.04
N ILE A 106 18.59 -2.87 2.90
CA ILE A 106 19.97 -2.71 3.36
C ILE A 106 20.88 -2.90 2.14
N GLY A 107 21.69 -1.91 1.86
CA GLY A 107 22.71 -1.99 0.80
C GLY A 107 23.85 -2.94 1.14
N THR A 108 24.51 -3.43 0.11
CA THR A 108 25.66 -4.33 0.28
C THR A 108 26.94 -3.49 0.49
N PRO A 109 27.69 -3.70 1.60
CA PRO A 109 28.97 -3.04 1.81
C PRO A 109 30.03 -3.52 0.81
N GLU A 110 30.98 -2.65 0.49
CA GLU A 110 32.20 -3.07 -0.16
C GLU A 110 33.14 -3.77 0.84
N ALA A 111 34.06 -4.59 0.34
CA ALA A 111 35.03 -5.26 1.20
C ALA A 111 35.92 -4.26 1.95
N LEU A 112 36.10 -4.47 3.22
CA LEU A 112 37.04 -3.72 4.07
C LEU A 112 38.41 -4.40 4.08
N SER A 113 39.39 -3.66 4.50
CA SER A 113 40.75 -4.16 4.71
C SER A 113 41.38 -3.50 5.94
N GLU A 114 42.39 -4.15 6.50
CA GLU A 114 43.19 -3.65 7.64
C GLU A 114 43.92 -2.30 7.34
N ASN A 115 43.89 -1.86 6.08
CA ASN A 115 44.41 -0.54 5.71
C ASN A 115 43.54 0.65 6.14
N MET A 116 42.56 0.41 7.04
CA MET A 116 41.64 1.42 7.58
C MET A 116 40.77 2.11 6.52
N ASN A 117 40.41 1.39 5.45
CA ASN A 117 39.40 1.91 4.52
C ASN A 117 38.01 1.84 5.15
N SER A 118 37.08 2.62 4.61
CA SER A 118 35.69 2.61 5.04
C SER A 118 34.75 2.29 3.88
N THR A 119 33.56 1.80 4.23
CA THR A 119 32.44 1.60 3.31
C THR A 119 31.16 2.15 3.93
N LEU A 120 30.24 2.63 3.09
CA LEU A 120 28.93 3.09 3.52
C LEU A 120 27.89 1.98 3.27
N VAL A 121 27.04 1.75 4.24
CA VAL A 121 25.89 0.83 4.13
C VAL A 121 24.63 1.66 4.24
N PRO A 122 23.91 1.90 3.12
CA PRO A 122 22.64 2.59 3.15
C PRO A 122 21.54 1.66 3.69
N ILE A 123 20.70 2.20 4.56
CA ILE A 123 19.54 1.50 5.15
C ILE A 123 18.34 2.43 5.10
N ARG A 124 17.16 1.87 4.73
CA ARG A 124 15.86 2.54 4.87
C ARG A 124 14.78 1.53 5.26
N LEU A 125 13.65 2.03 5.70
CA LEU A 125 12.47 1.18 5.86
C LEU A 125 11.80 0.92 4.50
N THR A 126 11.05 -0.15 4.39
CA THR A 126 10.24 -0.47 3.19
C THR A 126 8.80 -0.01 3.33
N GLN A 127 8.40 0.44 4.53
CA GLN A 127 7.02 0.77 4.89
C GLN A 127 6.98 2.03 5.76
N LEU A 128 5.93 2.85 5.57
CA LEU A 128 5.65 4.03 6.40
C LEU A 128 5.38 3.58 7.85
N PRO A 129 6.17 4.01 8.83
CA PRO A 129 5.92 3.67 10.22
C PRO A 129 4.88 4.62 10.83
N ASN A 130 4.03 4.10 11.71
CA ASN A 130 3.07 4.91 12.48
C ASN A 130 3.72 5.77 13.55
N ALA A 131 4.97 5.49 13.93
CA ALA A 131 5.74 6.19 14.95
C ALA A 131 7.24 6.08 14.65
N GLU A 132 8.07 6.72 15.47
CA GLU A 132 9.52 6.62 15.37
C GLU A 132 10.00 5.17 15.52
N VAL A 133 10.84 4.71 14.61
CA VAL A 133 11.51 3.40 14.64
C VAL A 133 12.99 3.61 14.86
N THR A 134 13.53 3.03 15.92
CA THR A 134 14.96 3.02 16.20
C THR A 134 15.57 1.68 15.83
N LEU A 135 16.55 1.70 14.93
CA LEU A 135 17.41 0.57 14.64
C LEU A 135 18.66 0.64 15.54
N THR A 136 18.94 -0.44 16.26
CA THR A 136 20.19 -0.60 17.01
C THR A 136 21.10 -1.55 16.23
N LEU A 137 22.37 -1.18 16.10
CA LEU A 137 23.31 -1.79 15.20
C LEU A 137 24.50 -2.36 15.98
N PHE A 138 24.85 -3.60 15.67
CA PHE A 138 25.96 -4.33 16.29
C PHE A 138 26.79 -5.02 15.21
N LEU A 139 28.04 -5.30 15.53
CA LEU A 139 28.90 -6.17 14.74
C LEU A 139 29.06 -7.51 15.47
N SER A 140 29.14 -8.60 14.69
CA SER A 140 29.45 -9.92 15.26
C SER A 140 30.89 -10.01 15.74
N ASP A 141 31.77 -9.22 15.12
CA ASP A 141 33.18 -9.13 15.48
C ASP A 141 33.67 -7.68 15.36
N TYR A 142 34.18 -7.14 16.47
CA TYR A 142 34.72 -5.79 16.54
C TYR A 142 36.25 -5.76 16.45
N SER A 143 36.90 -6.92 16.38
CA SER A 143 38.36 -6.97 16.18
C SER A 143 38.74 -6.57 14.75
N GLU A 144 37.86 -6.87 13.78
CA GLU A 144 38.08 -6.70 12.36
C GLU A 144 37.40 -5.46 11.78
N VAL A 145 36.26 -5.09 12.36
CA VAL A 145 35.42 -4.00 11.86
C VAL A 145 34.97 -3.09 12.98
N ALA A 146 35.05 -1.79 12.75
CA ALA A 146 34.44 -0.78 13.61
C ALA A 146 33.23 -0.14 12.94
N ILE A 147 32.27 0.34 13.73
CA ILE A 147 31.04 0.97 13.27
C ILE A 147 31.01 2.44 13.69
N GLY A 148 30.69 3.33 12.76
CA GLY A 148 30.63 4.78 13.00
C GLY A 148 29.41 5.24 13.79
N SER A 149 28.30 4.53 13.67
CA SER A 149 27.08 4.79 14.45
C SER A 149 26.43 3.47 14.86
N THR A 150 25.96 3.39 16.08
CA THR A 150 25.27 2.20 16.62
C THR A 150 23.74 2.31 16.61
N ALA A 151 23.21 3.41 16.07
CA ALA A 151 21.76 3.60 15.95
C ALA A 151 21.39 4.45 14.73
N LEU A 152 20.24 4.14 14.12
CA LEU A 152 19.53 4.97 13.14
C LEU A 152 18.11 5.18 13.63
N ILE A 153 17.55 6.36 13.31
CA ILE A 153 16.20 6.73 13.71
C ILE A 153 15.42 7.08 12.44
N PHE A 154 14.31 6.37 12.24
CA PHE A 154 13.35 6.62 11.17
C PHE A 154 12.04 7.15 11.74
N THR A 155 11.47 8.12 11.06
CA THR A 155 10.18 8.76 11.39
C THR A 155 9.25 8.69 10.19
N PRO A 156 7.95 8.98 10.34
CA PRO A 156 7.03 9.07 9.20
C PRO A 156 7.49 10.04 8.08
N GLU A 157 8.39 10.99 8.38
CA GLU A 157 8.86 11.99 7.41
C GLU A 157 10.15 11.57 6.69
N ASN A 158 10.88 10.53 7.16
CA ASN A 158 12.17 10.14 6.61
C ASN A 158 12.37 8.63 6.41
N TRP A 159 11.33 7.84 6.56
CA TRP A 159 11.39 6.37 6.54
C TRP A 159 11.94 5.79 5.23
N ASP A 160 11.63 6.42 4.09
CA ASP A 160 12.01 6.03 2.73
C ASP A 160 13.36 6.64 2.28
N VAL A 161 13.96 7.49 3.12
CA VAL A 161 15.25 8.12 2.84
C VAL A 161 16.37 7.25 3.39
N TYR A 162 17.32 6.86 2.52
CA TYR A 162 18.48 6.11 2.97
C TYR A 162 19.31 6.91 4.00
N GLN A 163 19.51 6.27 5.16
CA GLN A 163 20.52 6.71 6.14
C GLN A 163 21.73 5.78 6.02
N GLU A 164 22.91 6.35 6.06
CA GLU A 164 24.15 5.63 5.82
C GLU A 164 24.89 5.35 7.13
N ILE A 165 25.39 4.13 7.25
CA ILE A 165 26.30 3.73 8.32
C ILE A 165 27.69 3.56 7.73
N GLU A 166 28.68 4.15 8.35
CA GLU A 166 30.06 3.96 7.97
C GLU A 166 30.68 2.82 8.77
N LEU A 167 31.25 1.85 8.06
CA LEU A 167 32.02 0.74 8.62
C LEU A 167 33.48 0.94 8.26
N PHE A 168 34.38 0.62 9.19
CA PHE A 168 35.81 0.80 9.03
C PHE A 168 36.53 -0.54 9.25
N GLY A 169 37.51 -0.85 8.40
CA GLY A 169 38.48 -1.93 8.69
C GLY A 169 39.35 -1.57 9.88
N VAL A 170 39.62 -2.55 10.73
CA VAL A 170 40.51 -2.43 11.89
C VAL A 170 41.84 -3.09 11.56
N ASP A 171 42.95 -2.38 11.82
CA ASP A 171 44.31 -2.90 11.65
C ASP A 171 44.73 -3.62 12.91
N ASP A 172 45.23 -4.86 12.80
CA ASP A 172 45.81 -5.60 13.89
C ASP A 172 47.14 -6.29 13.48
N PRO A 173 47.93 -6.83 14.40
CA PRO A 173 49.20 -7.48 14.07
C PRO A 173 49.08 -8.98 13.80
N ILE A 174 47.90 -9.54 13.65
CA ILE A 174 47.61 -10.96 13.47
C ILE A 174 47.54 -11.27 11.98
N ILE A 175 48.15 -12.35 11.54
CA ILE A 175 48.03 -12.85 10.18
C ILE A 175 47.04 -13.99 10.18
N ASP A 176 45.75 -13.70 10.05
CA ASP A 176 44.66 -14.68 10.13
C ASP A 176 43.83 -14.79 8.86
N GLY A 177 44.15 -13.99 7.82
CA GLY A 177 43.49 -14.04 6.53
C GLY A 177 42.17 -13.26 6.51
N ASP A 178 41.26 -13.63 5.60
CA ASP A 178 39.98 -12.94 5.43
C ASP A 178 38.99 -13.39 6.52
N ILE A 179 38.55 -12.48 7.37
CA ILE A 179 37.58 -12.70 8.44
C ILE A 179 36.23 -12.09 8.07
N ASN A 180 35.14 -12.82 8.35
CA ASN A 180 33.77 -12.34 8.13
C ASN A 180 33.19 -11.73 9.41
N SER A 181 32.86 -10.45 9.39
CA SER A 181 32.03 -9.80 10.40
C SER A 181 30.65 -9.51 9.83
N SER A 182 29.61 -9.72 10.64
CA SER A 182 28.21 -9.47 10.24
C SER A 182 27.68 -8.22 10.93
N LEU A 183 27.02 -7.35 10.17
CA LEU A 183 26.20 -6.28 10.73
C LEU A 183 24.87 -6.86 11.19
N ILE A 184 24.57 -6.72 12.46
CA ILE A 184 23.34 -7.17 13.12
C ILE A 184 22.48 -5.96 13.39
N VAL A 185 21.24 -5.98 12.88
CA VAL A 185 20.27 -4.90 13.05
C VAL A 185 19.15 -5.40 13.96
N GLN A 186 18.89 -4.67 15.02
CA GLN A 186 17.76 -4.89 15.91
C GLN A 186 16.81 -3.70 15.82
N ILE A 187 15.53 -4.00 15.59
CA ILE A 187 14.45 -3.01 15.59
C ILE A 187 13.94 -2.93 17.01
N SER A 188 13.91 -1.73 17.59
CA SER A 188 13.16 -1.47 18.81
C SER A 188 11.82 -0.90 18.41
N ASP A 189 10.74 -1.62 18.69
CA ASP A 189 9.39 -1.10 18.50
C ASP A 189 9.23 0.19 19.31
N ALA A 190 8.79 1.23 18.62
CA ALA A 190 8.20 2.37 19.30
C ALA A 190 6.85 1.90 19.86
N THR A 191 6.75 1.81 21.16
CA THR A 191 5.50 1.52 21.89
C THR A 191 4.55 2.71 21.81
#